data_184bbb462fda370d54649870409331b7
#
_entry.id   184bbb462fda370d54649870409331b7
#
_cell.length_a   1.000
_cell.length_b   1.000
_cell.length_c   1.000
_cell.angle_alpha   90.00
_cell.angle_beta   90.00
_cell.angle_gamma   90.00
#
_symmetry.space_group_name_H-M   'P 1'
#
loop_
_entity.id
_entity.type
_entity.pdbx_description
1 polymer ?
#
loop_
_entity_poly.entity_id
_entity_poly.type
_entity_poly.pdbx_seq_one_letter_code
_entity_poly.pdbx_strand_id
1 'polypeptide(L)'
;LVTAFSSFVVIQNIYEGLVEFDADLQVQPALATSWEISDDGLTYDLQLRDDVVFHNGRPMTAEDVVYSFERIMAEETGSPQASRFAQVTGAEATGEHAVRFTLEAPFAPFLGNLSRLAVVPREVVEAEGDLQRVAVGTGAFMLDEVVPDTYVRLVANPDYYRDGQPATEEVRFNVVPEASTRA
;
A
#
# COMPACT_ATOMS: atom_id res chain seq x y z
N LEU A 1 19.08 -4.01 -2.19
CA LEU A 1 18.77 -3.04 -1.13
C LEU A 1 18.59 -1.68 -1.77
N VAL A 2 17.38 -1.39 -2.21
CA VAL A 2 17.03 -0.03 -2.62
C VAL A 2 16.88 0.76 -1.33
N THR A 3 17.94 1.41 -0.93
CA THR A 3 17.96 2.20 0.28
C THR A 3 17.34 3.56 0.05
N ALA A 4 16.38 3.88 0.88
CA ALA A 4 15.88 5.18 1.20
C ALA A 4 14.80 5.77 0.29
N PHE A 5 14.89 7.04 0.01
CA PHE A 5 13.83 7.88 -0.53
C PHE A 5 13.39 7.52 -1.96
N SER A 6 14.33 7.12 -2.82
CA SER A 6 14.04 6.77 -4.22
C SER A 6 13.20 5.50 -4.37
N SER A 7 13.42 4.51 -3.48
CA SER A 7 12.58 3.30 -3.44
C SER A 7 11.15 3.61 -3.03
N PHE A 8 10.99 4.54 -2.10
CA PHE A 8 9.68 4.93 -1.59
C PHE A 8 8.81 5.54 -2.69
N VAL A 9 9.41 6.38 -3.55
CA VAL A 9 8.69 6.99 -4.69
C VAL A 9 8.24 5.92 -5.67
N VAL A 10 9.09 4.94 -5.99
CA VAL A 10 8.71 3.83 -6.89
C VAL A 10 7.60 2.98 -6.27
N ILE A 11 7.76 2.58 -5.00
CA ILE A 11 6.82 1.71 -4.29
C ILE A 11 5.42 2.31 -4.21
N GLN A 12 5.30 3.61 -3.97
CA GLN A 12 4.01 4.31 -3.88
C GLN A 12 3.22 4.38 -5.20
N ASN A 13 3.85 4.11 -6.33
CA ASN A 13 3.16 4.00 -7.61
C ASN A 13 2.61 2.59 -7.88
N ILE A 14 3.16 1.58 -7.18
CA ILE A 14 2.80 0.16 -7.35
C ILE A 14 1.80 -0.30 -6.28
N TYR A 15 2.00 0.18 -5.04
CA TYR A 15 1.19 -0.24 -3.89
C TYR A 15 0.45 0.95 -3.30
N GLU A 16 -0.78 0.71 -2.89
CA GLU A 16 -1.62 1.71 -2.22
C GLU A 16 -1.93 1.29 -0.78
N GLY A 17 -2.23 2.29 0.03
CA GLY A 17 -2.78 2.12 1.36
C GLY A 17 -4.29 2.22 1.37
N LEU A 18 -4.89 2.04 2.55
CA LEU A 18 -6.35 2.14 2.69
C LEU A 18 -6.85 3.58 2.53
N VAL A 19 -6.01 4.54 2.90
CA VAL A 19 -6.28 5.99 2.78
C VAL A 19 -5.09 6.69 2.13
N GLU A 20 -5.28 7.90 1.66
CA GLU A 20 -4.23 8.77 1.15
C GLU A 20 -4.29 10.16 1.78
N PHE A 21 -3.29 11.00 1.53
CA PHE A 21 -3.30 12.41 1.94
C PHE A 21 -3.43 13.30 0.72
N ASP A 22 -4.30 14.29 0.80
CA ASP A 22 -4.37 15.36 -0.20
C ASP A 22 -3.25 16.40 0.00
N ALA A 23 -3.28 17.46 -0.85
CA ALA A 23 -2.30 18.54 -0.80
C ALA A 23 -2.35 19.36 0.51
N ASP A 24 -3.47 19.33 1.22
CA ASP A 24 -3.67 20.01 2.49
C ASP A 24 -3.41 19.07 3.70
N LEU A 25 -2.83 17.89 3.43
CA LEU A 25 -2.55 16.84 4.42
C LEU A 25 -3.80 16.31 5.14
N GLN A 26 -4.95 16.39 4.49
CA GLN A 26 -6.17 15.77 4.98
C GLN A 26 -6.25 14.33 4.50
N VAL A 27 -6.73 13.44 5.38
CA VAL A 27 -6.94 12.02 5.02
C VAL A 27 -8.12 11.92 4.07
N GLN A 28 -7.88 11.26 2.95
CA GLN A 28 -8.85 11.00 1.89
C GLN A 28 -9.03 9.51 1.65
N PRO A 29 -10.19 9.07 1.15
CA PRO A 29 -10.41 7.70 0.70
C PRO A 29 -9.43 7.27 -0.40
N ALA A 30 -8.95 6.01 -0.30
CA ALA A 30 -8.17 5.33 -1.33
C ALA A 30 -8.74 3.92 -1.54
N LEU A 31 -8.09 2.85 -1.07
CA LEU A 31 -8.65 1.50 -1.10
C LEU A 31 -9.85 1.33 -0.14
N ALA A 32 -9.90 2.14 0.93
CA ALA A 32 -11.12 2.29 1.73
C ALA A 32 -11.96 3.46 1.19
N THR A 33 -13.27 3.25 1.06
CA THR A 33 -14.23 4.27 0.60
C THR A 33 -14.75 5.12 1.75
N SER A 34 -14.84 4.55 2.95
CA SER A 34 -15.33 5.20 4.16
C SER A 34 -14.84 4.47 5.40
N TRP A 35 -15.00 5.12 6.55
CA TRP A 35 -14.69 4.53 7.86
C TRP A 35 -15.59 5.10 8.94
N GLU A 36 -15.82 4.28 9.97
CA GLU A 36 -16.48 4.67 11.21
C GLU A 36 -15.52 4.43 12.37
N ILE A 37 -15.49 5.36 13.30
CA ILE A 37 -14.65 5.28 14.51
C ILE A 37 -15.57 5.24 15.71
N SER A 38 -15.39 4.26 16.59
CA SER A 38 -16.17 4.16 17.81
C SER A 38 -15.96 5.38 18.73
N ASP A 39 -16.94 5.68 19.59
CA ASP A 39 -16.92 6.84 20.48
C ASP A 39 -15.72 6.84 21.44
N ASP A 40 -15.22 5.65 21.78
CA ASP A 40 -14.03 5.47 22.63
C ASP A 40 -12.72 5.54 21.83
N GLY A 41 -12.79 5.64 20.49
CA GLY A 41 -11.61 5.72 19.62
C GLY A 41 -10.80 4.43 19.53
N LEU A 42 -11.35 3.29 19.95
CA LEU A 42 -10.64 2.00 19.96
C LEU A 42 -10.93 1.12 18.76
N THR A 43 -12.03 1.34 18.07
CA THR A 43 -12.44 0.52 16.93
C THR A 43 -12.57 1.37 15.67
N TYR A 44 -12.02 0.87 14.58
CA TYR A 44 -12.09 1.48 13.25
C TYR A 44 -12.67 0.47 12.28
N ASP A 45 -13.90 0.70 11.84
CA ASP A 45 -14.58 -0.08 10.82
C ASP A 45 -14.40 0.61 9.47
N LEU A 46 -13.72 -0.04 8.51
CA LEU A 46 -13.48 0.50 7.18
C LEU A 46 -14.25 -0.30 6.14
N GLN A 47 -14.92 0.43 5.24
CA GLN A 47 -15.51 -0.14 4.04
C GLN A 47 -14.53 -0.01 2.89
N LEU A 48 -14.19 -1.13 2.26
CA LEU A 48 -13.27 -1.20 1.13
C LEU A 48 -14.01 -1.03 -0.20
N ARG A 49 -13.27 -0.69 -1.24
CA ARG A 49 -13.73 -0.73 -2.63
C ARG A 49 -13.94 -2.18 -3.07
N ASP A 50 -14.93 -2.39 -3.92
CA ASP A 50 -15.26 -3.69 -4.54
C ASP A 50 -14.85 -3.79 -6.02
N ASP A 51 -14.30 -2.69 -6.56
CA ASP A 51 -13.87 -2.56 -7.96
C ASP A 51 -12.33 -2.58 -8.12
N VAL A 52 -11.57 -2.91 -7.07
CA VAL A 52 -10.11 -2.96 -7.11
C VAL A 52 -9.62 -4.35 -7.47
N VAL A 53 -8.71 -4.42 -8.43
CA VAL A 53 -7.96 -5.64 -8.76
C VAL A 53 -6.45 -5.40 -8.58
N PHE A 54 -5.76 -6.45 -8.18
CA PHE A 54 -4.29 -6.44 -8.20
C PHE A 54 -3.76 -6.50 -9.64
N HIS A 55 -2.51 -6.14 -9.84
CA HIS A 55 -1.84 -6.17 -11.15
C HIS A 55 -1.84 -7.57 -11.83
N ASN A 56 -2.10 -8.63 -11.09
CA ASN A 56 -2.29 -9.99 -11.62
C ASN A 56 -3.76 -10.28 -12.00
N GLY A 57 -4.66 -9.31 -11.92
CA GLY A 57 -6.08 -9.42 -12.26
C GLY A 57 -6.97 -10.03 -11.17
N ARG A 58 -6.41 -10.39 -9.99
CA ARG A 58 -7.21 -10.90 -8.87
C ARG A 58 -7.92 -9.77 -8.13
N PRO A 59 -9.24 -9.89 -7.83
CA PRO A 59 -9.92 -8.92 -6.98
C PRO A 59 -9.29 -8.82 -5.58
N MET A 60 -9.23 -7.60 -5.05
CA MET A 60 -8.81 -7.33 -3.68
C MET A 60 -9.97 -7.59 -2.71
N THR A 61 -9.65 -8.19 -1.57
CA THR A 61 -10.62 -8.46 -0.48
C THR A 61 -10.10 -7.95 0.86
N ALA A 62 -10.97 -7.95 1.87
CA ALA A 62 -10.60 -7.60 3.24
C ALA A 62 -9.54 -8.54 3.83
N GLU A 63 -9.52 -9.80 3.41
CA GLU A 63 -8.50 -10.78 3.83
C GLU A 63 -7.08 -10.36 3.38
N ASP A 64 -6.94 -9.69 2.23
CA ASP A 64 -5.64 -9.18 1.79
C ASP A 64 -5.15 -8.03 2.67
N VAL A 65 -6.07 -7.22 3.16
CA VAL A 65 -5.76 -6.13 4.10
C VAL A 65 -5.28 -6.70 5.43
N VAL A 66 -6.02 -7.68 5.97
CA VAL A 66 -5.66 -8.37 7.23
C VAL A 66 -4.29 -9.03 7.07
N TYR A 67 -4.09 -9.82 6.02
CA TYR A 67 -2.80 -10.45 5.72
C TYR A 67 -1.65 -9.44 5.62
N SER A 68 -1.87 -8.33 4.91
CA SER A 68 -0.84 -7.30 4.75
C SER A 68 -0.46 -6.65 6.08
N PHE A 69 -1.44 -6.43 6.95
CA PHE A 69 -1.21 -5.93 8.30
C PHE A 69 -0.43 -6.95 9.15
N GLU A 70 -0.88 -8.19 9.21
CA GLU A 70 -0.22 -9.27 9.96
C GLU A 70 1.23 -9.45 9.50
N ARG A 71 1.47 -9.42 8.19
CA ARG A 71 2.80 -9.50 7.60
C ARG A 71 3.71 -8.34 8.03
N ILE A 72 3.18 -7.10 8.11
CA ILE A 72 3.94 -5.93 8.60
C ILE A 72 4.31 -6.12 10.07
N MET A 73 3.41 -6.69 10.87
CA MET A 73 3.61 -6.90 12.31
C MET A 73 4.46 -8.12 12.63
N ALA A 74 4.62 -9.05 11.70
CA ALA A 74 5.42 -10.26 11.90
C ALA A 74 6.91 -9.93 12.10
N GLU A 75 7.51 -10.46 13.17
CA GLU A 75 8.92 -10.22 13.52
C GLU A 75 9.88 -10.65 12.42
N GLU A 76 9.59 -11.76 11.73
CA GLU A 76 10.40 -12.29 10.64
C GLU A 76 10.44 -11.36 9.42
N THR A 77 9.43 -10.51 9.23
CA THR A 77 9.41 -9.52 8.17
C THR A 77 10.35 -8.35 8.46
N GLY A 78 10.57 -8.02 9.74
CA GLY A 78 11.42 -6.91 10.14
C GLY A 78 11.00 -5.57 9.53
N SER A 79 9.69 -5.36 9.36
CA SER A 79 9.16 -4.19 8.67
C SER A 79 9.42 -2.90 9.44
N PRO A 80 10.02 -1.87 8.83
CA PRO A 80 10.17 -0.56 9.47
C PRO A 80 8.83 0.14 9.73
N GLN A 81 7.74 -0.34 9.15
CA GLN A 81 6.40 0.21 9.36
C GLN A 81 5.70 -0.36 10.60
N ALA A 82 6.17 -1.47 11.18
CA ALA A 82 5.55 -2.14 12.33
C ALA A 82 5.31 -1.18 13.51
N SER A 83 6.26 -0.30 13.80
CA SER A 83 6.14 0.68 14.89
C SER A 83 4.97 1.65 14.76
N ARG A 84 4.46 1.89 13.54
CA ARG A 84 3.31 2.76 13.28
C ARG A 84 1.99 2.14 13.73
N PHE A 85 1.98 0.81 13.82
CA PHE A 85 0.80 0.00 14.16
C PHE A 85 0.90 -0.66 15.52
N ALA A 86 1.86 -0.25 16.37
CA ALA A 86 2.13 -0.87 17.67
C ALA A 86 0.93 -0.82 18.65
N GLN A 87 -0.02 0.10 18.43
CA GLN A 87 -1.24 0.22 19.24
C GLN A 87 -2.37 -0.71 18.77
N VAL A 88 -2.20 -1.39 17.62
CA VAL A 88 -3.23 -2.28 17.07
C VAL A 88 -3.14 -3.64 17.74
N THR A 89 -4.24 -4.07 18.35
CA THR A 89 -4.37 -5.37 19.03
C THR A 89 -5.00 -6.43 18.14
N GLY A 90 -5.68 -6.02 17.06
CA GLY A 90 -6.31 -6.93 16.12
C GLY A 90 -6.74 -6.26 14.83
N ALA A 91 -6.74 -7.06 13.76
CA ALA A 91 -7.34 -6.73 12.48
C ALA A 91 -8.17 -7.94 12.04
N GLU A 92 -9.41 -7.72 11.60
CA GLU A 92 -10.29 -8.79 11.17
C GLU A 92 -11.11 -8.38 9.94
N ALA A 93 -11.32 -9.30 9.01
CA ALA A 93 -12.28 -9.14 7.93
C ALA A 93 -13.69 -9.36 8.48
N THR A 94 -14.52 -8.32 8.48
CA THR A 94 -15.92 -8.37 8.92
C THR A 94 -16.89 -8.62 7.77
N GLY A 95 -16.37 -8.64 6.54
CA GLY A 95 -17.08 -8.93 5.29
C GLY A 95 -16.07 -9.01 4.16
N GLU A 96 -16.51 -9.32 2.95
CA GLU A 96 -15.65 -9.44 1.76
C GLU A 96 -14.89 -8.13 1.48
N HIS A 97 -15.56 -6.99 1.71
CA HIS A 97 -15.00 -5.64 1.52
C HIS A 97 -15.16 -4.79 2.80
N ALA A 98 -15.04 -5.40 3.97
CA ALA A 98 -15.09 -4.69 5.23
C ALA A 98 -14.03 -5.22 6.20
N VAL A 99 -13.27 -4.32 6.83
CA VAL A 99 -12.21 -4.65 7.77
C VAL A 99 -12.35 -3.83 9.04
N ARG A 100 -12.12 -4.47 10.17
CA ARG A 100 -12.08 -3.84 11.48
C ARG A 100 -10.68 -3.88 12.06
N PHE A 101 -10.21 -2.74 12.56
CA PHE A 101 -9.03 -2.65 13.41
C PHE A 101 -9.43 -2.31 14.83
N THR A 102 -8.78 -2.96 15.80
CA THR A 102 -8.95 -2.70 17.23
C THR A 102 -7.64 -2.21 17.83
N LEU A 103 -7.69 -1.16 18.64
CA LEU A 103 -6.55 -0.53 19.28
C LEU A 103 -6.56 -0.76 20.78
N GLU A 104 -5.38 -0.80 21.40
CA GLU A 104 -5.20 -0.87 22.85
C GLU A 104 -5.61 0.44 23.55
N ALA A 105 -5.35 1.57 22.91
CA ALA A 105 -5.65 2.91 23.39
C ALA A 105 -5.99 3.84 22.21
N PRO A 106 -6.77 4.91 22.42
CA PRO A 106 -7.08 5.89 21.39
C PRO A 106 -5.80 6.48 20.81
N PHE A 107 -5.66 6.40 19.47
CA PHE A 107 -4.46 6.85 18.78
C PHE A 107 -4.82 7.63 17.51
N ALA A 108 -4.90 8.94 17.63
CA ALA A 108 -5.32 9.84 16.54
C ALA A 108 -4.54 9.67 15.21
N PRO A 109 -3.21 9.37 15.21
CA PRO A 109 -2.49 9.16 13.96
C PRO A 109 -2.83 7.85 13.23
N PHE A 110 -3.59 6.92 13.84
CA PHE A 110 -3.83 5.59 13.29
C PHE A 110 -4.43 5.64 11.89
N LEU A 111 -5.49 6.42 11.70
CA LEU A 111 -6.16 6.52 10.39
C LEU A 111 -5.17 6.97 9.30
N GLY A 112 -4.37 8.01 9.57
CA GLY A 112 -3.33 8.46 8.64
C GLY A 112 -2.23 7.42 8.39
N ASN A 113 -1.91 6.60 9.39
CA ASN A 113 -0.93 5.53 9.25
C ASN A 113 -1.38 4.44 8.25
N LEU A 114 -2.69 4.26 8.06
CA LEU A 114 -3.24 3.32 7.07
C LEU A 114 -2.86 3.67 5.62
N SER A 115 -2.37 4.89 5.35
CA SER A 115 -1.75 5.27 4.08
C SER A 115 -0.42 4.54 3.82
N ARG A 116 0.16 3.93 4.85
CA ARG A 116 1.43 3.19 4.80
C ARG A 116 1.25 1.67 4.89
N LEU A 117 0.01 1.21 5.04
CA LEU A 117 -0.36 -0.18 4.95
C LEU A 117 -0.49 -0.57 3.47
N ALA A 118 0.64 -0.87 2.83
CA ALA A 118 0.65 -1.36 1.45
C ALA A 118 -0.06 -2.71 1.36
N VAL A 119 -1.20 -2.75 0.66
CA VAL A 119 -1.97 -3.98 0.49
C VAL A 119 -1.32 -4.84 -0.59
N VAL A 120 -1.09 -6.12 -0.26
CA VAL A 120 -0.41 -7.08 -1.13
C VAL A 120 -1.19 -8.39 -1.25
N PRO A 121 -1.14 -9.07 -2.40
CA PRO A 121 -1.81 -10.34 -2.58
C PRO A 121 -1.04 -11.47 -1.88
N ARG A 122 -1.72 -12.15 -0.96
CA ARG A 122 -1.14 -13.21 -0.12
C ARG A 122 -0.46 -14.30 -0.94
N GLU A 123 -1.11 -14.79 -1.97
CA GLU A 123 -0.61 -15.90 -2.80
C GLU A 123 0.69 -15.56 -3.54
N VAL A 124 0.89 -14.29 -3.90
CA VAL A 124 2.14 -13.85 -4.55
C VAL A 124 3.28 -13.81 -3.53
N VAL A 125 3.01 -13.30 -2.34
CA VAL A 125 4.02 -13.26 -1.27
C VAL A 125 4.44 -14.66 -0.85
N GLU A 126 3.49 -15.59 -0.69
CA GLU A 126 3.76 -16.98 -0.30
C GLU A 126 4.51 -17.76 -1.38
N ALA A 127 4.23 -17.48 -2.66
CA ALA A 127 4.91 -18.15 -3.78
C ALA A 127 6.34 -17.66 -4.00
N GLU A 128 6.57 -16.35 -3.87
CA GLU A 128 7.85 -15.71 -4.22
C GLU A 128 8.78 -15.51 -2.99
N GLY A 129 8.25 -15.66 -1.78
CA GLY A 129 8.97 -15.44 -0.52
C GLY A 129 9.20 -13.97 -0.17
N ASP A 130 9.35 -13.10 -1.17
CA ASP A 130 9.43 -11.66 -1.00
C ASP A 130 8.90 -10.91 -2.24
N LEU A 131 8.71 -9.59 -2.11
CA LEU A 131 8.24 -8.72 -3.17
C LEU A 131 9.37 -7.92 -3.86
N GLN A 132 10.62 -8.35 -3.72
CA GLN A 132 11.77 -7.61 -4.29
C GLN A 132 11.92 -7.85 -5.80
N ARG A 133 11.42 -8.95 -6.30
CA ARG A 133 11.50 -9.36 -7.71
C ARG A 133 10.17 -9.30 -8.42
N VAL A 134 9.10 -9.54 -7.70
CA VAL A 134 7.73 -9.56 -8.23
C VAL A 134 6.92 -8.52 -7.47
N ALA A 135 6.72 -7.37 -8.09
CA ALA A 135 5.94 -6.29 -7.52
C ALA A 135 4.50 -6.34 -8.05
N VAL A 136 3.60 -6.89 -7.26
CA VAL A 136 2.16 -6.96 -7.56
C VAL A 136 1.41 -6.19 -6.49
N GLY A 137 0.83 -5.07 -6.87
CA GLY A 137 0.03 -4.18 -6.02
C GLY A 137 -1.28 -3.82 -6.69
N THR A 138 -1.94 -2.78 -6.20
CA THR A 138 -3.20 -2.22 -6.72
C THR A 138 -3.00 -0.88 -7.42
N GLY A 139 -1.79 -0.34 -7.40
CA GLY A 139 -1.49 1.03 -7.80
C GLY A 139 -1.68 1.33 -9.28
N ALA A 140 -1.60 2.62 -9.60
CA ALA A 140 -1.78 3.14 -10.95
C ALA A 140 -0.72 2.66 -11.95
N PHE A 141 0.42 2.16 -11.45
CA PHE A 141 1.50 1.66 -12.30
C PHE A 141 1.94 0.26 -11.89
N MET A 142 2.30 -0.54 -12.89
CA MET A 142 2.86 -1.88 -12.75
C MET A 142 4.37 -1.86 -12.99
N LEU A 143 5.12 -2.70 -12.28
CA LEU A 143 6.53 -2.89 -12.55
C LEU A 143 6.70 -3.62 -13.88
N ASP A 144 7.45 -3.01 -14.80
CA ASP A 144 7.77 -3.60 -16.09
C ASP A 144 9.23 -4.08 -16.15
N GLU A 145 10.19 -3.20 -15.79
CA GLU A 145 11.60 -3.54 -15.88
C GLU A 145 12.43 -2.90 -14.77
N VAL A 146 13.38 -3.67 -14.24
CA VAL A 146 14.43 -3.18 -13.33
C VAL A 146 15.79 -3.45 -13.94
N VAL A 147 16.53 -2.39 -14.27
CA VAL A 147 17.95 -2.49 -14.63
C VAL A 147 18.77 -1.98 -13.44
N PRO A 148 19.45 -2.87 -12.69
CA PRO A 148 20.19 -2.49 -11.50
C PRO A 148 21.13 -1.33 -11.76
N ASP A 149 21.20 -0.40 -10.80
CA ASP A 149 22.05 0.82 -10.86
C ASP A 149 21.81 1.73 -12.05
N THR A 150 20.77 1.51 -12.83
CA THR A 150 20.47 2.28 -14.05
C THR A 150 19.08 2.89 -13.99
N TYR A 151 18.02 2.08 -13.97
CA TYR A 151 16.66 2.57 -13.89
C TYR A 151 15.64 1.51 -13.42
N VAL A 152 14.47 2.01 -13.01
CA VAL A 152 13.23 1.24 -12.88
C VAL A 152 12.21 1.83 -13.85
N ARG A 153 11.56 0.98 -14.63
CA ARG A 153 10.47 1.34 -15.55
C ARG A 153 9.17 0.78 -15.03
N LEU A 154 8.17 1.64 -14.97
CA LEU A 154 6.80 1.32 -14.65
C LEU A 154 5.92 1.62 -15.86
N VAL A 155 4.88 0.81 -16.09
CA VAL A 155 3.86 1.02 -17.12
C VAL A 155 2.50 1.22 -16.48
N ALA A 156 1.62 1.94 -17.14
CA ALA A 156 0.28 2.20 -16.69
C ALA A 156 -0.49 0.90 -16.41
N ASN A 157 -1.20 0.84 -15.30
CA ASN A 157 -2.14 -0.22 -14.99
C ASN A 157 -3.47 0.03 -15.77
N PRO A 158 -3.82 -0.81 -16.75
CA PRO A 158 -5.03 -0.63 -17.54
C PRO A 158 -6.31 -0.86 -16.74
N ASP A 159 -6.21 -1.60 -15.62
CA ASP A 159 -7.33 -1.96 -14.74
C ASP A 159 -7.37 -1.10 -13.46
N TYR A 160 -6.72 0.07 -13.50
CA TYR A 160 -6.73 0.96 -12.34
C TYR A 160 -8.11 1.53 -12.08
N TYR A 161 -8.58 1.43 -10.85
CA TYR A 161 -9.96 1.76 -10.45
C TYR A 161 -10.35 3.24 -10.57
N ARG A 162 -9.38 4.17 -10.74
CA ARG A 162 -9.67 5.59 -10.93
C ARG A 162 -9.75 5.94 -12.42
N ASP A 163 -10.93 6.31 -12.87
CA ASP A 163 -11.19 6.68 -14.26
C ASP A 163 -10.21 7.74 -14.77
N GLY A 164 -9.63 7.49 -15.96
CA GLY A 164 -8.72 8.41 -16.63
C GLY A 164 -7.33 8.52 -15.98
N GLN A 165 -7.00 7.63 -15.05
CA GLN A 165 -5.70 7.55 -14.42
C GLN A 165 -5.04 6.17 -14.68
N PRO A 166 -3.71 6.14 -14.77
CA PRO A 166 -2.83 7.30 -14.85
C PRO A 166 -2.91 7.95 -16.24
N ALA A 167 -2.69 9.27 -16.31
CA ALA A 167 -2.71 10.01 -17.59
C ALA A 167 -1.45 9.77 -18.45
N THR A 168 -0.44 9.13 -17.89
CA THR A 168 0.83 8.80 -18.56
C THR A 168 0.95 7.29 -18.72
N GLU A 169 1.46 6.83 -19.88
CA GLU A 169 1.57 5.41 -20.18
C GLU A 169 2.79 4.74 -19.51
N GLU A 170 3.84 5.51 -19.25
CA GLU A 170 5.11 5.01 -18.70
C GLU A 170 5.76 6.04 -17.78
N VAL A 171 6.41 5.55 -16.73
CA VAL A 171 7.28 6.33 -15.85
C VAL A 171 8.61 5.61 -15.69
N ARG A 172 9.70 6.34 -15.90
CA ARG A 172 11.05 5.83 -15.74
C ARG A 172 11.82 6.58 -14.66
N PHE A 173 12.26 5.86 -13.65
CA PHE A 173 13.09 6.36 -12.55
C PHE A 173 14.56 6.04 -12.84
N ASN A 174 15.34 7.04 -13.29
CA ASN A 174 16.75 6.85 -13.55
C ASN A 174 17.58 6.97 -12.27
N VAL A 175 18.56 6.10 -12.10
CA VAL A 175 19.54 6.20 -11.03
C VAL A 175 20.61 7.22 -11.45
N VAL A 176 20.70 8.34 -10.73
CA VAL A 176 21.74 9.37 -10.94
C VAL A 176 22.63 9.41 -9.69
N PRO A 177 23.81 8.75 -9.71
CA PRO A 177 24.67 8.62 -8.54
C PRO A 177 25.23 9.95 -8.07
N GLU A 178 25.57 10.84 -8.99
CA GLU A 178 26.24 12.13 -8.68
C GLU A 178 25.24 13.25 -8.39
N ALA A 179 25.39 13.89 -7.23
CA ALA A 179 24.53 15.00 -6.80
C ALA A 179 24.59 16.20 -7.77
N SER A 180 25.72 16.43 -8.45
CA SER A 180 25.91 17.50 -9.42
C SER A 180 25.13 17.33 -10.74
N THR A 181 24.67 16.12 -11.03
CA THR A 181 23.91 15.77 -12.24
C THR A 181 22.40 15.66 -11.99
N ARG A 182 21.96 15.82 -10.73
CA ARG A 182 20.53 15.78 -10.32
C ARG A 182 19.87 17.16 -10.45
N ALA A 183 19.89 17.74 -11.62
CA ALA A 183 19.24 19.03 -11.87
C ALA A 183 17.86 18.85 -12.50
#